data_b7a4308696dd5921398b18e7a5745d83
#
_entry.id   b7a4308696dd5921398b18e7a5745d83
#
_cell.length_a   1.000
_cell.length_b   1.000
_cell.length_c   1.000
_cell.angle_alpha   90.00
_cell.angle_beta   90.00
_cell.angle_gamma   90.00
#
_symmetry.space_group_name_H-M   'P 1'
#
loop_
_entity.id
_entity.type
_entity.pdbx_description
1 polymer ?
#
loop_
_entity_poly.entity_id
_entity_poly.type
_entity_poly.pdbx_seq_one_letter_code
_entity_poly.pdbx_strand_id
1 'polypeptide(L)'
;MSHPVRSAYDAELAARGYASDPAQLLAIDALERCATEWAAYKGQRSNALKKLINRPPIPRGVYMHGGVGRGKSFLMDCFFNAVPLKRKVRLHFHEFMREVHRELLDLQGTSNPLDALGKRMAKRFRLICFDEFHVADITDAMILHRMLVALFDNGVGFVTTSNFHPDKLYPNGLHRDRILPAIELLKTHMEVINVDNGIDYRRRTLEQARLYHSPLGPEADAEMTETFNRLAASQDENPVLQIESRQIQARRKAGGVVWFDFKTLCGGPRSQNDYLEIATQFHTVLVSDVPYMPVRMASEARRFTWLVDVLYDRRVKLILSAAVPPEALYTEGPLVHEFPRTVSRLNEMQSMEFLALERRTVDTTLT
;
A
#
# COMPACT_ATOMS: atom_id res chain seq x y z
N MET A 1 -8.23 2.56 32.17
CA MET A 1 -8.86 2.76 30.85
C MET A 1 -8.30 1.69 29.93
N SER A 2 -9.12 1.08 29.09
CA SER A 2 -8.61 0.11 28.09
C SER A 2 -7.84 0.89 27.02
N HIS A 3 -6.65 0.43 26.67
CA HIS A 3 -5.81 0.99 25.59
C HIS A 3 -5.80 0.02 24.41
N PRO A 4 -6.90 -0.05 23.63
CA PRO A 4 -7.08 -1.11 22.63
C PRO A 4 -6.07 -1.05 21.49
N VAL A 5 -5.64 0.15 21.06
CA VAL A 5 -4.63 0.29 20.00
C VAL A 5 -3.27 -0.15 20.50
N ARG A 6 -2.89 0.28 21.70
CA ARG A 6 -1.63 -0.10 22.34
C ARG A 6 -1.58 -1.61 22.58
N SER A 7 -2.66 -2.20 23.11
CA SER A 7 -2.75 -3.64 23.34
C SER A 7 -2.61 -4.44 22.04
N ALA A 8 -3.22 -3.98 20.94
CA ALA A 8 -3.06 -4.61 19.63
C ALA A 8 -1.62 -4.52 19.14
N TYR A 9 -0.98 -3.35 19.30
CA TYR A 9 0.42 -3.15 18.92
C TYR A 9 1.36 -4.08 19.70
N ASP A 10 1.23 -4.14 21.03
CA ASP A 10 2.08 -4.96 21.88
C ASP A 10 1.91 -6.46 21.60
N ALA A 11 0.67 -6.92 21.33
CA ALA A 11 0.37 -8.31 20.96
C ALA A 11 1.03 -8.70 19.64
N GLU A 12 0.95 -7.82 18.64
CA GLU A 12 1.54 -8.07 17.31
C GLU A 12 3.07 -8.03 17.35
N LEU A 13 3.69 -7.13 18.15
CA LEU A 13 5.13 -7.12 18.35
C LEU A 13 5.60 -8.42 18.98
N ALA A 14 4.90 -8.89 20.03
CA ALA A 14 5.23 -10.15 20.69
C ALA A 14 5.12 -11.34 19.72
N ALA A 15 4.06 -11.39 18.89
CA ALA A 15 3.88 -12.44 17.89
C ALA A 15 4.99 -12.49 16.83
N ARG A 16 5.59 -11.34 16.52
CA ARG A 16 6.66 -11.20 15.49
C ARG A 16 8.07 -11.20 16.08
N GLY A 17 8.22 -11.23 17.40
CA GLY A 17 9.52 -11.13 18.07
C GLY A 17 10.23 -9.78 17.85
N TYR A 18 9.48 -8.69 17.64
CA TYR A 18 10.03 -7.35 17.46
C TYR A 18 10.03 -6.56 18.76
N ALA A 19 11.01 -5.69 18.92
CA ALA A 19 11.05 -4.71 20.01
C ALA A 19 10.27 -3.45 19.64
N SER A 20 9.71 -2.78 20.63
CA SER A 20 9.03 -1.49 20.44
C SER A 20 10.01 -0.40 20.00
N ASP A 21 9.52 0.49 19.16
CA ASP A 21 10.26 1.59 18.56
C ASP A 21 9.73 2.93 19.12
N PRO A 22 10.59 3.82 19.64
CA PRO A 22 10.15 5.09 20.17
C PRO A 22 9.33 5.95 19.20
N ALA A 23 9.68 5.98 17.91
CA ALA A 23 8.93 6.72 16.90
C ALA A 23 7.54 6.10 16.65
N GLN A 24 7.45 4.77 16.64
CA GLN A 24 6.17 4.06 16.56
C GLN A 24 5.33 4.27 17.83
N LEU A 25 5.93 4.33 19.00
CA LEU A 25 5.22 4.57 20.26
C LEU A 25 4.53 5.93 20.27
N LEU A 26 5.17 6.99 19.77
CA LEU A 26 4.54 8.30 19.62
C LEU A 26 3.29 8.24 18.70
N ALA A 27 3.40 7.50 17.62
CA ALA A 27 2.26 7.30 16.72
C ALA A 27 1.14 6.49 17.40
N ILE A 28 1.48 5.44 18.14
CA ILE A 28 0.50 4.64 18.90
C ILE A 28 -0.22 5.49 19.94
N ASP A 29 0.46 6.36 20.65
CA ASP A 29 -0.15 7.24 21.65
C ASP A 29 -1.16 8.20 20.98
N ALA A 30 -0.83 8.77 19.83
CA ALA A 30 -1.75 9.61 19.07
C ALA A 30 -2.94 8.83 18.47
N LEU A 31 -2.70 7.62 17.99
CA LEU A 31 -3.76 6.73 17.49
C LEU A 31 -4.69 6.27 18.63
N GLU A 32 -4.15 5.97 19.82
CA GLU A 32 -4.93 5.63 21.00
C GLU A 32 -5.81 6.79 21.45
N ARG A 33 -5.26 8.02 21.49
CA ARG A 33 -6.03 9.26 21.71
C ARG A 33 -7.17 9.36 20.70
N CYS A 34 -6.88 9.25 19.42
CA CYS A 34 -7.87 9.34 18.35
C CYS A 34 -8.97 8.26 18.50
N ALA A 35 -8.61 7.02 18.79
CA ALA A 35 -9.57 5.92 19.03
C ALA A 35 -10.47 6.19 20.23
N THR A 36 -9.91 6.70 21.33
CA THR A 36 -10.64 7.08 22.54
C THR A 36 -11.62 8.22 22.29
N GLU A 37 -11.21 9.25 21.56
CA GLU A 37 -12.09 10.36 21.16
C GLU A 37 -13.22 9.87 20.25
N TRP A 38 -12.97 8.95 19.32
CA TRP A 38 -14.00 8.30 18.51
C TRP A 38 -14.98 7.46 19.32
N ALA A 39 -14.51 6.79 20.37
CA ALA A 39 -15.37 6.06 21.29
C ALA A 39 -16.29 7.03 22.05
N ALA A 40 -15.76 8.14 22.56
CA ALA A 40 -16.52 9.20 23.21
C ALA A 40 -17.53 9.84 22.24
N TYR A 41 -17.12 10.18 21.02
CA TYR A 41 -18.00 10.68 19.97
C TYR A 41 -19.19 9.73 19.71
N LYS A 42 -18.92 8.43 19.59
CA LYS A 42 -19.96 7.41 19.42
C LYS A 42 -20.91 7.35 20.62
N GLY A 43 -20.39 7.44 21.85
CA GLY A 43 -21.16 7.45 23.08
C GLY A 43 -22.13 8.63 23.17
N GLN A 44 -21.67 9.83 22.80
CA GLN A 44 -22.48 11.04 22.75
C GLN A 44 -23.58 11.00 21.67
N ARG A 45 -23.51 10.09 20.72
CA ARG A 45 -24.46 9.91 19.59
C ARG A 45 -25.06 8.50 19.55
N SER A 46 -25.23 7.87 20.71
CA SER A 46 -25.62 6.45 20.83
C SER A 46 -27.05 6.14 20.37
N ASN A 47 -27.98 7.12 20.44
CA ASN A 47 -29.38 6.95 20.01
C ASN A 47 -29.86 8.09 19.11
N ALA A 48 -31.05 7.98 18.53
CA ALA A 48 -31.60 8.94 17.56
C ALA A 48 -31.75 10.35 18.15
N LEU A 49 -32.24 10.49 19.40
CA LEU A 49 -32.40 11.75 20.12
C LEU A 49 -31.06 12.43 20.37
N LYS A 50 -30.06 11.66 20.86
CA LYS A 50 -28.70 12.19 21.08
C LYS A 50 -28.04 12.62 19.77
N LYS A 51 -28.30 11.93 18.65
CA LYS A 51 -27.79 12.33 17.32
C LYS A 51 -28.36 13.64 16.83
N LEU A 52 -29.61 13.95 17.19
CA LEU A 52 -30.29 15.21 16.81
C LEU A 52 -29.77 16.40 17.63
N ILE A 53 -29.56 16.18 18.93
CA ILE A 53 -29.21 17.25 19.88
C ILE A 53 -27.67 17.46 19.92
N ASN A 54 -26.89 16.37 19.94
CA ASN A 54 -25.44 16.44 20.11
C ASN A 54 -24.72 16.45 18.76
N ARG A 55 -23.96 17.51 18.53
CA ARG A 55 -23.06 17.64 17.39
C ARG A 55 -21.63 17.87 17.89
N PRO A 56 -21.02 16.87 18.55
CA PRO A 56 -19.65 17.01 19.03
C PRO A 56 -18.71 17.24 17.84
N PRO A 57 -17.58 17.94 18.05
CA PRO A 57 -16.57 18.11 17.03
C PRO A 57 -16.01 16.73 16.63
N ILE A 58 -15.55 16.64 15.39
CA ILE A 58 -14.89 15.45 14.91
C ILE A 58 -13.53 15.30 15.64
N PRO A 59 -13.17 14.11 16.09
CA PRO A 59 -11.84 13.85 16.64
C PRO A 59 -10.73 14.29 15.69
N ARG A 60 -9.69 14.87 16.25
CA ARG A 60 -8.49 15.23 15.49
C ARG A 60 -7.84 13.95 14.95
N GLY A 61 -7.63 13.90 13.63
CA GLY A 61 -7.01 12.75 12.97
C GLY A 61 -5.52 12.59 13.25
N VAL A 62 -4.89 11.59 12.62
CA VAL A 62 -3.44 11.36 12.69
C VAL A 62 -2.90 11.20 11.27
N TYR A 63 -1.86 11.97 10.94
CA TYR A 63 -1.11 11.89 9.71
C TYR A 63 0.27 11.32 10.00
N MET A 64 0.46 10.03 9.73
CA MET A 64 1.75 9.35 9.93
C MET A 64 2.61 9.46 8.69
N HIS A 65 3.79 10.02 8.81
CA HIS A 65 4.73 10.06 7.69
C HIS A 65 6.10 9.49 8.03
N GLY A 66 6.86 9.10 7.00
CA GLY A 66 8.19 8.53 7.14
C GLY A 66 8.54 7.65 5.96
N GLY A 67 9.78 7.25 5.84
CA GLY A 67 10.27 6.40 4.75
C GLY A 67 9.51 5.09 4.60
N VAL A 68 9.78 4.40 3.52
CA VAL A 68 9.25 3.04 3.26
C VAL A 68 9.76 2.08 4.33
N GLY A 69 8.96 1.08 4.72
CA GLY A 69 9.39 0.05 5.67
C GLY A 69 9.35 0.46 7.16
N ARG A 70 8.84 1.64 7.51
CA ARG A 70 8.79 2.14 8.90
C ARG A 70 7.62 1.60 9.72
N GLY A 71 6.84 0.67 9.20
CA GLY A 71 5.72 0.06 9.92
C GLY A 71 4.41 0.87 9.89
N LYS A 72 4.28 1.92 9.04
CA LYS A 72 3.07 2.77 8.97
C LYS A 72 1.78 1.98 8.75
N SER A 73 1.79 1.03 7.83
CA SER A 73 0.61 0.18 7.54
C SER A 73 0.25 -0.71 8.71
N PHE A 74 1.26 -1.21 9.43
CA PHE A 74 1.09 -1.98 10.65
C PHE A 74 0.43 -1.15 11.78
N LEU A 75 0.89 0.09 12.00
CA LEU A 75 0.27 1.01 12.96
C LEU A 75 -1.17 1.34 12.57
N MET A 76 -1.44 1.51 11.28
CA MET A 76 -2.80 1.69 10.75
C MET A 76 -3.69 0.47 11.02
N ASP A 77 -3.18 -0.76 10.89
CA ASP A 77 -3.92 -1.99 11.21
C ASP A 77 -4.33 -2.01 12.69
N CYS A 78 -3.39 -1.74 13.60
CA CYS A 78 -3.67 -1.69 15.02
C CYS A 78 -4.79 -0.70 15.35
N PHE A 79 -4.75 0.49 14.74
CA PHE A 79 -5.78 1.51 14.90
C PHE A 79 -7.12 1.11 14.27
N PHE A 80 -7.09 0.73 12.99
CA PHE A 80 -8.31 0.43 12.25
C PHE A 80 -9.12 -0.70 12.88
N ASN A 81 -8.45 -1.73 13.38
CA ASN A 81 -9.11 -2.84 14.06
C ASN A 81 -9.67 -2.44 15.44
N ALA A 82 -8.96 -1.59 16.18
CA ALA A 82 -9.31 -1.19 17.54
C ALA A 82 -10.42 -0.12 17.60
N VAL A 83 -10.48 0.81 16.63
CA VAL A 83 -11.44 1.92 16.67
C VAL A 83 -12.89 1.43 16.59
N PRO A 84 -13.79 1.79 17.55
CA PRO A 84 -15.10 1.17 17.71
C PRO A 84 -16.18 1.78 16.80
N LEU A 85 -15.87 2.06 15.55
CA LEU A 85 -16.78 2.61 14.55
C LEU A 85 -17.22 1.54 13.56
N LYS A 86 -18.53 1.51 13.22
CA LYS A 86 -19.07 0.65 12.16
C LYS A 86 -18.89 1.25 10.77
N ARG A 87 -18.99 2.59 10.65
CA ARG A 87 -18.90 3.33 9.40
C ARG A 87 -17.49 3.85 9.20
N LYS A 88 -16.54 2.93 9.07
CA LYS A 88 -15.14 3.19 8.76
C LYS A 88 -14.75 2.44 7.49
N VAL A 89 -13.82 2.97 6.75
CA VAL A 89 -13.24 2.36 5.55
C VAL A 89 -11.72 2.59 5.55
N ARG A 90 -10.98 1.65 5.02
CA ARG A 90 -9.55 1.76 4.72
C ARG A 90 -9.32 1.43 3.26
N LEU A 91 -8.57 2.27 2.58
CA LEU A 91 -8.26 2.13 1.15
C LEU A 91 -7.03 2.96 0.81
N HIS A 92 -6.40 2.63 -0.31
CA HIS A 92 -5.31 3.45 -0.84
C HIS A 92 -5.86 4.78 -1.39
N PHE A 93 -5.09 5.84 -1.20
CA PHE A 93 -5.52 7.19 -1.62
C PHE A 93 -5.82 7.26 -3.12
N HIS A 94 -5.03 6.61 -3.96
CA HIS A 94 -5.28 6.60 -5.41
C HIS A 94 -6.57 5.84 -5.81
N GLU A 95 -6.96 4.80 -5.07
CA GLU A 95 -8.24 4.10 -5.28
C GLU A 95 -9.41 5.01 -4.92
N PHE A 96 -9.28 5.74 -3.82
CA PHE A 96 -10.26 6.74 -3.42
C PHE A 96 -10.43 7.84 -4.46
N MET A 97 -9.33 8.40 -4.99
CA MET A 97 -9.40 9.45 -6.01
C MET A 97 -10.04 8.93 -7.30
N ARG A 98 -9.77 7.70 -7.68
CA ARG A 98 -10.43 7.04 -8.82
C ARG A 98 -11.95 6.93 -8.63
N GLU A 99 -12.40 6.58 -7.41
CA GLU A 99 -13.84 6.57 -7.08
C GLU A 99 -14.43 7.99 -7.08
N VAL A 100 -13.70 8.97 -6.55
CA VAL A 100 -14.09 10.40 -6.59
C VAL A 100 -14.31 10.86 -8.03
N HIS A 101 -13.37 10.64 -8.93
CA HIS A 101 -13.51 11.00 -10.33
C HIS A 101 -14.72 10.35 -10.99
N ARG A 102 -14.94 9.06 -10.73
CA ARG A 102 -16.11 8.34 -11.25
C ARG A 102 -17.44 8.93 -10.74
N GLU A 103 -17.55 9.16 -9.43
CA GLU A 103 -18.77 9.72 -8.85
C GLU A 103 -19.00 11.19 -9.28
N LEU A 104 -17.95 11.95 -9.59
CA LEU A 104 -18.07 13.30 -10.14
C LEU A 104 -18.67 13.31 -11.55
N LEU A 105 -18.39 12.29 -12.36
CA LEU A 105 -19.05 12.12 -13.67
C LEU A 105 -20.57 11.93 -13.53
N ASP A 106 -21.00 11.16 -12.50
CA ASP A 106 -22.42 10.94 -12.20
C ASP A 106 -23.11 12.19 -11.65
N LEU A 107 -22.33 13.15 -11.16
CA LEU A 107 -22.82 14.43 -10.59
C LEU A 107 -22.72 15.60 -11.57
N GLN A 108 -22.44 15.34 -12.86
CA GLN A 108 -22.44 16.37 -13.90
C GLN A 108 -23.81 17.07 -13.95
N GLY A 109 -23.79 18.40 -14.10
CA GLY A 109 -25.00 19.22 -14.04
C GLY A 109 -25.46 19.64 -12.63
N THR A 110 -24.83 19.15 -11.58
CA THR A 110 -25.07 19.62 -10.21
C THR A 110 -24.31 20.91 -9.95
N SER A 111 -24.94 21.91 -9.29
CA SER A 111 -24.33 23.22 -9.02
C SER A 111 -23.05 23.14 -8.15
N ASN A 112 -22.93 22.15 -7.27
CA ASN A 112 -21.77 21.94 -6.43
C ASN A 112 -21.47 20.43 -6.27
N PRO A 113 -20.83 19.77 -7.27
CA PRO A 113 -20.67 18.33 -7.28
C PRO A 113 -19.78 17.81 -6.15
N LEU A 114 -18.74 18.54 -5.74
CA LEU A 114 -17.83 18.10 -4.65
C LEU A 114 -18.55 18.14 -3.28
N ASP A 115 -19.41 19.13 -3.00
CA ASP A 115 -20.20 19.16 -1.78
C ASP A 115 -21.26 18.04 -1.77
N ALA A 116 -21.92 17.80 -2.89
CA ALA A 116 -22.86 16.70 -3.04
C ALA A 116 -22.17 15.34 -2.81
N LEU A 117 -20.96 15.17 -3.34
CA LEU A 117 -20.12 13.98 -3.13
C LEU A 117 -19.73 13.85 -1.64
N GLY A 118 -19.26 14.92 -0.99
CA GLY A 118 -18.93 14.93 0.43
C GLY A 118 -20.10 14.48 1.31
N LYS A 119 -21.32 15.00 1.04
CA LYS A 119 -22.55 14.56 1.71
C LYS A 119 -22.88 13.09 1.47
N ARG A 120 -22.68 12.60 0.26
CA ARG A 120 -22.91 11.21 -0.12
C ARG A 120 -21.92 10.28 0.62
N MET A 121 -20.65 10.61 0.63
CA MET A 121 -19.61 9.87 1.36
C MET A 121 -19.81 9.91 2.87
N ALA A 122 -20.20 11.05 3.44
CA ALA A 122 -20.50 11.19 4.87
C ALA A 122 -21.69 10.35 5.34
N LYS A 123 -22.60 9.95 4.45
CA LYS A 123 -23.66 8.96 4.75
C LYS A 123 -23.08 7.54 4.87
N ARG A 124 -22.06 7.21 4.11
CA ARG A 124 -21.40 5.89 4.10
C ARG A 124 -20.38 5.77 5.23
N PHE A 125 -19.53 6.77 5.41
CA PHE A 125 -18.37 6.73 6.29
C PHE A 125 -18.37 7.86 7.32
N ARG A 126 -17.78 7.60 8.48
CA ARG A 126 -17.43 8.59 9.52
C ARG A 126 -15.93 8.71 9.71
N LEU A 127 -15.21 7.67 9.38
CA LEU A 127 -13.75 7.63 9.41
C LEU A 127 -13.26 7.01 8.12
N ILE A 128 -12.34 7.68 7.46
CA ILE A 128 -11.61 7.17 6.30
C ILE A 128 -10.14 7.06 6.68
N CYS A 129 -9.60 5.86 6.53
CA CYS A 129 -8.18 5.59 6.71
C CYS A 129 -7.54 5.48 5.33
N PHE A 130 -6.58 6.36 5.03
CA PHE A 130 -5.85 6.31 3.77
C PHE A 130 -4.49 5.66 3.95
N ASP A 131 -4.23 4.63 3.16
CA ASP A 131 -2.88 4.17 2.95
C ASP A 131 -2.25 4.93 1.77
N GLU A 132 -0.94 5.19 1.90
CA GLU A 132 -0.12 5.82 0.87
C GLU A 132 -0.70 7.14 0.34
N PHE A 133 -1.06 8.06 1.24
CA PHE A 133 -1.54 9.38 0.87
C PHE A 133 -0.48 10.13 0.07
N HIS A 134 -0.69 10.23 -1.23
CA HIS A 134 0.22 10.84 -2.17
C HIS A 134 -0.54 11.46 -3.34
N VAL A 135 -0.24 12.71 -3.66
CA VAL A 135 -0.84 13.41 -4.79
C VAL A 135 0.15 13.37 -5.95
N ALA A 136 -0.21 12.66 -7.01
CA ALA A 136 0.66 12.40 -8.15
C ALA A 136 0.36 13.31 -9.36
N ASP A 137 -0.87 13.75 -9.53
CA ASP A 137 -1.29 14.51 -10.69
C ASP A 137 -2.02 15.82 -10.35
N ILE A 138 -2.13 16.68 -11.37
CA ILE A 138 -2.74 18.01 -11.24
C ILE A 138 -4.24 17.94 -10.97
N THR A 139 -4.93 16.94 -11.52
CA THR A 139 -6.39 16.82 -11.41
C THR A 139 -6.77 16.58 -9.95
N ASP A 140 -6.04 15.66 -9.29
CA ASP A 140 -6.19 15.40 -7.87
C ASP A 140 -5.84 16.63 -7.02
N ALA A 141 -4.71 17.31 -7.33
CA ALA A 141 -4.31 18.51 -6.61
C ALA A 141 -5.36 19.63 -6.66
N MET A 142 -6.02 19.81 -7.82
CA MET A 142 -7.02 20.85 -8.04
C MET A 142 -8.32 20.64 -7.24
N ILE A 143 -8.73 19.41 -7.02
CA ILE A 143 -10.00 19.10 -6.33
C ILE A 143 -9.82 18.78 -4.85
N LEU A 144 -8.59 18.41 -4.43
CA LEU A 144 -8.31 17.87 -3.09
C LEU A 144 -8.79 18.79 -1.97
N HIS A 145 -8.47 20.09 -2.03
CA HIS A 145 -8.86 21.05 -0.99
C HIS A 145 -10.40 21.09 -0.81
N ARG A 146 -11.14 21.31 -1.88
CA ARG A 146 -12.61 21.41 -1.81
C ARG A 146 -13.26 20.11 -1.35
N MET A 147 -12.69 18.99 -1.77
CA MET A 147 -13.17 17.66 -1.35
C MET A 147 -12.92 17.43 0.14
N LEU A 148 -11.72 17.75 0.66
CA LEU A 148 -11.42 17.63 2.09
C LEU A 148 -12.33 18.55 2.93
N VAL A 149 -12.53 19.80 2.50
CA VAL A 149 -13.50 20.73 3.15
C VAL A 149 -14.88 20.08 3.20
N ALA A 150 -15.39 19.59 2.07
CA ALA A 150 -16.72 18.98 2.01
C ALA A 150 -16.84 17.75 2.93
N LEU A 151 -15.78 16.96 3.08
CA LEU A 151 -15.77 15.79 3.97
C LEU A 151 -15.69 16.19 5.44
N PHE A 152 -14.82 17.12 5.83
CA PHE A 152 -14.72 17.62 7.21
C PHE A 152 -16.02 18.30 7.66
N ASP A 153 -16.60 19.17 6.84
CA ASP A 153 -17.85 19.87 7.13
C ASP A 153 -19.04 18.90 7.30
N ASN A 154 -19.01 17.77 6.63
CA ASN A 154 -20.02 16.71 6.77
C ASN A 154 -19.70 15.67 7.85
N GLY A 155 -18.67 15.89 8.65
CA GLY A 155 -18.36 15.09 9.83
C GLY A 155 -17.63 13.78 9.52
N VAL A 156 -16.74 13.79 8.53
CA VAL A 156 -15.82 12.69 8.22
C VAL A 156 -14.44 13.03 8.76
N GLY A 157 -13.86 12.14 9.58
CA GLY A 157 -12.49 12.24 10.05
C GLY A 157 -11.55 11.34 9.25
N PHE A 158 -10.26 11.61 9.38
CA PHE A 158 -9.22 10.90 8.65
C PHE A 158 -8.10 10.41 9.56
N VAL A 159 -7.52 9.27 9.20
CA VAL A 159 -6.19 8.83 9.62
C VAL A 159 -5.43 8.41 8.37
N THR A 160 -4.20 8.88 8.20
CA THR A 160 -3.47 8.65 6.95
C THR A 160 -2.05 8.16 7.19
N THR A 161 -1.56 7.34 6.27
CA THR A 161 -0.13 7.04 6.12
C THR A 161 0.41 7.69 4.86
N SER A 162 1.62 8.22 4.90
CA SER A 162 2.32 8.81 3.75
C SER A 162 3.82 8.55 3.82
N ASN A 163 4.49 8.58 2.69
CA ASN A 163 5.95 8.64 2.66
C ASN A 163 6.49 10.07 2.80
N PHE A 164 5.61 11.08 2.71
CA PHE A 164 5.97 12.49 2.69
C PHE A 164 5.31 13.24 3.84
N HIS A 165 6.05 14.18 4.42
CA HIS A 165 5.47 15.21 5.27
C HIS A 165 4.41 16.00 4.47
N PRO A 166 3.30 16.51 5.08
CA PRO A 166 2.30 17.28 4.33
C PRO A 166 2.87 18.39 3.45
N ASP A 167 3.85 19.15 3.95
CA ASP A 167 4.50 20.23 3.18
C ASP A 167 5.29 19.75 1.96
N LYS A 168 5.59 18.46 1.89
CA LYS A 168 6.26 17.82 0.75
C LYS A 168 5.32 17.07 -0.18
N LEU A 169 4.01 17.23 -0.04
CA LEU A 169 3.04 16.72 -1.00
C LEU A 169 3.12 17.54 -2.30
N TYR A 170 3.20 16.85 -3.44
CA TYR A 170 3.22 17.43 -4.78
C TYR A 170 4.29 18.53 -4.95
N PRO A 171 5.59 18.28 -4.63
CA PRO A 171 6.61 19.32 -4.41
C PRO A 171 6.96 20.13 -5.68
N ASN A 172 6.99 19.51 -6.84
CA ASN A 172 7.34 20.11 -8.12
C ASN A 172 6.17 20.10 -9.11
N GLY A 173 4.95 19.96 -8.58
CA GLY A 173 3.76 19.85 -9.40
C GLY A 173 3.33 21.18 -10.03
N LEU A 174 2.74 21.10 -11.22
CA LEU A 174 2.14 22.23 -11.90
C LEU A 174 1.02 22.82 -11.06
N HIS A 175 0.96 24.17 -10.90
CA HIS A 175 0.01 24.86 -10.04
C HIS A 175 0.02 24.37 -8.58
N ARG A 176 1.21 24.18 -8.00
CA ARG A 176 1.37 23.76 -6.61
C ARG A 176 0.65 24.66 -5.59
N ASP A 177 0.46 25.93 -5.91
CA ASP A 177 -0.33 26.88 -5.10
C ASP A 177 -1.75 26.38 -4.80
N ARG A 178 -2.33 25.56 -5.67
CA ARG A 178 -3.69 25.01 -5.51
C ARG A 178 -3.80 23.94 -4.44
N ILE A 179 -2.73 23.21 -4.12
CA ILE A 179 -2.73 22.20 -3.08
C ILE A 179 -2.39 22.77 -1.69
N LEU A 180 -1.75 23.94 -1.61
CA LEU A 180 -1.35 24.54 -0.32
C LEU A 180 -2.52 24.65 0.68
N PRO A 181 -3.72 25.10 0.29
CA PRO A 181 -4.85 25.13 1.22
C PRO A 181 -5.25 23.74 1.73
N ALA A 182 -5.11 22.69 0.92
CA ALA A 182 -5.36 21.31 1.36
C ALA A 182 -4.31 20.86 2.39
N ILE A 183 -3.04 21.21 2.18
CA ILE A 183 -1.95 20.94 3.13
C ILE A 183 -2.22 21.59 4.48
N GLU A 184 -2.58 22.86 4.51
CA GLU A 184 -2.92 23.56 5.75
C GLU A 184 -4.17 22.99 6.44
N LEU A 185 -5.17 22.56 5.66
CA LEU A 185 -6.34 21.90 6.20
C LEU A 185 -5.99 20.55 6.85
N LEU A 186 -5.13 19.76 6.23
CA LEU A 186 -4.63 18.51 6.80
C LEU A 186 -3.89 18.76 8.12
N LYS A 187 -2.97 19.72 8.17
CA LYS A 187 -2.21 20.08 9.38
C LYS A 187 -3.09 20.59 10.51
N THR A 188 -4.16 21.29 10.18
CA THR A 188 -5.13 21.80 11.16
C THR A 188 -5.97 20.67 11.79
N HIS A 189 -6.47 19.75 10.97
CA HIS A 189 -7.40 18.71 11.40
C HIS A 189 -6.72 17.40 11.82
N MET A 190 -5.41 17.28 11.58
CA MET A 190 -4.66 16.07 11.88
C MET A 190 -3.40 16.39 12.69
N GLU A 191 -3.01 15.46 13.53
CA GLU A 191 -1.71 15.48 14.19
C GLU A 191 -0.69 14.83 13.27
N VAL A 192 0.35 15.59 12.90
CA VAL A 192 1.39 15.13 11.98
C VAL A 192 2.51 14.48 12.79
N ILE A 193 2.77 13.21 12.54
CA ILE A 193 3.74 12.39 13.29
C ILE A 193 4.74 11.77 12.32
N ASN A 194 6.01 11.98 12.62
CA ASN A 194 7.10 11.29 11.96
C ASN A 194 7.35 9.93 12.62
N VAL A 195 7.18 8.85 11.86
CA VAL A 195 7.46 7.47 12.31
C VAL A 195 8.80 6.94 11.79
N ASP A 196 9.67 7.83 11.30
CA ASP A 196 10.97 7.45 10.77
C ASP A 196 12.04 7.44 11.87
N ASN A 197 12.50 6.26 12.22
CA ASN A 197 13.60 6.02 13.14
C ASN A 197 14.90 5.59 12.45
N GLY A 198 14.94 5.63 11.11
CA GLY A 198 16.06 5.15 10.31
C GLY A 198 16.10 3.62 10.08
N ILE A 199 15.24 2.83 10.73
CA ILE A 199 15.20 1.36 10.60
C ILE A 199 14.16 0.96 9.55
N ASP A 200 14.57 0.28 8.49
CA ASP A 200 13.67 -0.37 7.53
C ASP A 200 13.39 -1.81 7.96
N TYR A 201 12.23 -2.03 8.58
CA TYR A 201 11.82 -3.35 9.07
C TYR A 201 11.58 -4.35 7.93
N ARG A 202 11.19 -3.90 6.73
CA ARG A 202 11.02 -4.78 5.55
C ARG A 202 12.37 -5.28 5.08
N ARG A 203 13.35 -4.35 4.99
CA ARG A 203 14.71 -4.70 4.62
C ARG A 203 15.26 -5.75 5.58
N ARG A 204 15.14 -5.54 6.89
CA ARG A 204 15.59 -6.51 7.90
C ARG A 204 14.91 -7.88 7.74
N THR A 205 13.62 -7.91 7.41
CA THR A 205 12.92 -9.17 7.12
C THR A 205 13.45 -9.84 5.86
N LEU A 206 13.69 -9.08 4.78
CA LEU A 206 14.25 -9.61 3.52
C LEU A 206 15.68 -10.09 3.69
N GLU A 207 16.50 -9.40 4.48
CA GLU A 207 17.88 -9.79 4.80
C GLU A 207 17.96 -11.13 5.54
N GLN A 208 16.92 -11.49 6.27
CA GLN A 208 16.82 -12.76 7.00
C GLN A 208 16.07 -13.86 6.23
N ALA A 209 15.39 -13.51 5.14
CA ALA A 209 14.61 -14.45 4.35
C ALA A 209 15.44 -15.03 3.22
N ARG A 210 15.17 -16.29 2.91
CA ARG A 210 15.61 -16.87 1.64
C ARG A 210 14.74 -16.30 0.52
N LEU A 211 15.34 -15.72 -0.52
CA LEU A 211 14.61 -15.04 -1.59
C LEU A 211 14.39 -15.93 -2.83
N TYR A 212 15.12 -17.02 -2.93
CA TYR A 212 15.00 -18.00 -4.00
C TYR A 212 14.91 -19.40 -3.40
N HIS A 213 13.75 -20.02 -3.54
CA HIS A 213 13.43 -21.34 -3.00
C HIS A 213 13.48 -22.37 -4.13
N SER A 214 14.32 -23.39 -4.00
CA SER A 214 14.45 -24.51 -4.94
C SER A 214 14.94 -25.73 -4.19
N PRO A 215 14.41 -26.94 -4.50
CA PRO A 215 13.34 -27.25 -5.45
C PRO A 215 11.95 -26.83 -4.98
N LEU A 216 10.93 -26.95 -5.86
CA LEU A 216 9.53 -26.78 -5.48
C LEU A 216 9.10 -27.87 -4.50
N GLY A 217 8.19 -27.55 -3.60
CA GLY A 217 7.63 -28.48 -2.63
C GLY A 217 6.97 -27.78 -1.44
N PRO A 218 6.39 -28.56 -0.52
CA PRO A 218 5.68 -28.01 0.64
C PRO A 218 6.55 -27.12 1.55
N GLU A 219 7.85 -27.39 1.63
CA GLU A 219 8.79 -26.58 2.41
C GLU A 219 8.96 -25.19 1.79
N ALA A 220 9.18 -25.10 0.47
CA ALA A 220 9.25 -23.84 -0.26
C ALA A 220 7.95 -23.02 -0.13
N ASP A 221 6.78 -23.68 -0.21
CA ASP A 221 5.49 -23.03 -0.03
C ASP A 221 5.30 -22.51 1.40
N ALA A 222 5.74 -23.26 2.41
CA ALA A 222 5.68 -22.84 3.81
C ALA A 222 6.59 -21.63 4.08
N GLU A 223 7.84 -21.65 3.60
CA GLU A 223 8.79 -20.55 3.73
C GLU A 223 8.30 -19.29 3.00
N MET A 224 7.74 -19.42 1.79
CA MET A 224 7.14 -18.30 1.06
C MET A 224 5.93 -17.73 1.80
N THR A 225 5.09 -18.58 2.40
CA THR A 225 3.94 -18.15 3.20
C THR A 225 4.37 -17.38 4.43
N GLU A 226 5.37 -17.87 5.15
CA GLU A 226 5.93 -17.19 6.32
C GLU A 226 6.53 -15.83 5.92
N THR A 227 7.31 -15.81 4.84
CA THR A 227 7.93 -14.58 4.33
C THR A 227 6.87 -13.56 3.91
N PHE A 228 5.81 -13.99 3.21
CA PHE A 228 4.69 -13.13 2.87
C PHE A 228 4.04 -12.53 4.13
N ASN A 229 3.71 -13.35 5.13
CA ASN A 229 3.08 -12.88 6.38
C ASN A 229 3.95 -11.86 7.13
N ARG A 230 5.26 -12.07 7.16
CA ARG A 230 6.21 -11.14 7.80
C ARG A 230 6.35 -9.82 7.04
N LEU A 231 6.34 -9.86 5.71
CA LEU A 231 6.51 -8.67 4.85
C LEU A 231 5.21 -7.85 4.69
N ALA A 232 4.08 -8.52 4.58
CA ALA A 232 2.78 -7.89 4.39
C ALA A 232 2.40 -7.00 5.57
N ALA A 233 2.71 -7.43 6.79
CA ALA A 233 2.47 -6.70 8.03
C ALA A 233 1.01 -6.20 8.21
N SER A 234 0.07 -6.74 7.43
CA SER A 234 -1.35 -6.36 7.40
C SER A 234 -2.23 -7.56 7.06
N GLN A 235 -3.54 -7.42 7.24
CA GLN A 235 -4.50 -8.46 6.83
C GLN A 235 -4.57 -8.57 5.31
N ASP A 236 -4.89 -9.76 4.81
CA ASP A 236 -5.08 -10.00 3.38
C ASP A 236 -6.20 -9.11 2.83
N GLU A 237 -5.91 -8.52 1.68
CA GLU A 237 -6.81 -7.70 0.89
C GLU A 237 -7.45 -8.53 -0.22
N ASN A 238 -8.44 -7.95 -0.94
CA ASN A 238 -9.00 -8.59 -2.12
C ASN A 238 -7.87 -8.87 -3.15
N PRO A 239 -7.59 -10.14 -3.49
CA PRO A 239 -6.47 -10.50 -4.35
C PRO A 239 -6.73 -10.23 -5.86
N VAL A 240 -7.91 -9.72 -6.24
CA VAL A 240 -8.18 -9.31 -7.62
C VAL A 240 -7.58 -7.94 -7.87
N LEU A 241 -6.67 -7.86 -8.84
CA LEU A 241 -6.07 -6.62 -9.30
C LEU A 241 -6.66 -6.21 -10.65
N GLN A 242 -6.91 -4.91 -10.79
CA GLN A 242 -7.22 -4.31 -12.09
C GLN A 242 -5.90 -3.80 -12.68
N ILE A 243 -5.38 -4.49 -13.69
CA ILE A 243 -4.16 -4.13 -14.40
C ILE A 243 -4.52 -3.76 -15.82
N GLU A 244 -4.27 -2.52 -16.24
CA GLU A 244 -4.77 -1.96 -17.48
C GLU A 244 -6.30 -2.15 -17.58
N SER A 245 -6.78 -2.81 -18.62
CA SER A 245 -8.21 -3.12 -18.83
C SER A 245 -8.62 -4.51 -18.35
N ARG A 246 -7.75 -5.25 -17.64
CA ARG A 246 -7.92 -6.67 -17.30
C ARG A 246 -7.88 -6.91 -15.80
N GLN A 247 -8.61 -7.93 -15.35
CA GLN A 247 -8.48 -8.44 -14.00
C GLN A 247 -7.41 -9.54 -13.94
N ILE A 248 -6.55 -9.46 -12.93
CA ILE A 248 -5.53 -10.47 -12.63
C ILE A 248 -5.75 -10.95 -11.21
N GLN A 249 -5.88 -12.28 -11.05
CA GLN A 249 -6.03 -12.91 -9.77
C GLN A 249 -4.66 -13.22 -9.16
N ALA A 250 -4.32 -12.57 -8.05
CA ALA A 250 -3.16 -12.96 -7.23
C ALA A 250 -3.55 -14.14 -6.30
N ARG A 251 -2.57 -14.85 -5.77
CA ARG A 251 -2.79 -15.79 -4.64
C ARG A 251 -3.15 -15.03 -3.38
N ARG A 252 -2.37 -13.99 -3.06
CA ARG A 252 -2.55 -13.13 -1.88
C ARG A 252 -2.09 -11.70 -2.19
N LYS A 253 -2.67 -10.75 -1.50
CA LYS A 253 -2.27 -9.35 -1.55
C LYS A 253 -2.46 -8.72 -0.18
N ALA A 254 -1.45 -8.02 0.34
CA ALA A 254 -1.56 -7.27 1.58
C ALA A 254 -0.39 -6.27 1.74
N GLY A 255 -0.67 -5.07 2.22
CA GLY A 255 0.33 -4.10 2.66
C GLY A 255 1.40 -3.73 1.63
N GLY A 256 1.07 -3.70 0.34
CA GLY A 256 2.00 -3.42 -0.76
C GLY A 256 2.89 -4.62 -1.15
N VAL A 257 2.56 -5.81 -0.65
CA VAL A 257 3.13 -7.10 -1.05
C VAL A 257 2.08 -7.86 -1.86
N VAL A 258 2.48 -8.48 -2.96
CA VAL A 258 1.59 -9.31 -3.78
C VAL A 258 2.26 -10.65 -4.11
N TRP A 259 1.45 -11.71 -4.16
CA TRP A 259 1.90 -13.06 -4.47
C TRP A 259 1.11 -13.65 -5.64
N PHE A 260 1.82 -14.05 -6.70
CA PHE A 260 1.25 -14.68 -7.89
C PHE A 260 1.84 -16.06 -8.12
N ASP A 261 1.10 -16.89 -8.85
CA ASP A 261 1.66 -18.06 -9.50
C ASP A 261 2.35 -17.67 -10.81
N PHE A 262 3.42 -18.35 -11.17
CA PHE A 262 4.10 -18.16 -12.45
C PHE A 262 3.13 -18.22 -13.64
N LYS A 263 2.20 -19.18 -13.62
CA LYS A 263 1.20 -19.34 -14.68
C LYS A 263 0.35 -18.09 -14.86
N THR A 264 -0.01 -17.42 -13.79
CA THR A 264 -0.80 -16.18 -13.82
C THR A 264 -0.06 -15.03 -14.49
N LEU A 265 1.23 -14.86 -14.18
CA LEU A 265 2.04 -13.78 -14.72
C LEU A 265 2.66 -14.09 -16.07
N CYS A 266 3.09 -15.32 -16.31
CA CYS A 266 3.87 -15.67 -17.49
C CYS A 266 3.18 -16.68 -18.42
N GLY A 267 2.13 -17.39 -17.97
CA GLY A 267 1.46 -18.43 -18.76
C GLY A 267 0.45 -17.90 -19.79
N GLY A 268 -0.01 -16.66 -19.67
CA GLY A 268 -0.99 -16.03 -20.56
C GLY A 268 -0.44 -14.81 -21.30
N PRO A 269 -1.26 -14.14 -22.12
CA PRO A 269 -0.85 -12.93 -22.85
C PRO A 269 -0.62 -11.78 -21.85
N ARG A 270 0.64 -11.46 -21.57
CA ARG A 270 1.09 -10.33 -20.75
C ARG A 270 2.08 -9.49 -21.54
N SER A 271 2.07 -8.18 -21.27
CA SER A 271 3.00 -7.22 -21.83
C SER A 271 3.91 -6.64 -20.74
N GLN A 272 4.92 -5.92 -21.13
CA GLN A 272 5.77 -5.17 -20.19
C GLN A 272 4.96 -4.14 -19.39
N ASN A 273 3.90 -3.54 -19.97
CA ASN A 273 3.05 -2.58 -19.28
C ASN A 273 2.33 -3.20 -18.08
N ASP A 274 1.87 -4.46 -18.20
CA ASP A 274 1.28 -5.17 -17.07
C ASP A 274 2.25 -5.24 -15.89
N TYR A 275 3.52 -5.54 -16.16
CA TYR A 275 4.56 -5.63 -15.11
C TYR A 275 4.97 -4.26 -14.58
N LEU A 276 4.99 -3.22 -15.41
CA LEU A 276 5.22 -1.85 -14.98
C LEU A 276 4.14 -1.38 -14.02
N GLU A 277 2.88 -1.70 -14.32
CA GLU A 277 1.77 -1.35 -13.44
C GLU A 277 1.84 -2.09 -12.10
N ILE A 278 2.16 -3.40 -12.11
CA ILE A 278 2.43 -4.17 -10.88
C ILE A 278 3.59 -3.54 -10.09
N ALA A 279 4.70 -3.20 -10.75
CA ALA A 279 5.85 -2.58 -10.10
C ALA A 279 5.56 -1.17 -9.53
N THR A 280 4.53 -0.49 -10.05
CA THR A 280 4.07 0.80 -9.53
C THR A 280 3.21 0.62 -8.27
N GLN A 281 2.41 -0.46 -8.19
CA GLN A 281 1.52 -0.71 -7.07
C GLN A 281 2.23 -1.39 -5.88
N PHE A 282 3.19 -2.29 -6.14
CA PHE A 282 3.79 -3.13 -5.13
C PHE A 282 5.29 -2.88 -4.96
N HIS A 283 5.77 -2.95 -3.72
CA HIS A 283 7.20 -2.87 -3.41
C HIS A 283 7.88 -4.24 -3.34
N THR A 284 7.08 -5.30 -3.17
CA THR A 284 7.56 -6.69 -3.12
C THR A 284 6.59 -7.59 -3.87
N VAL A 285 7.12 -8.42 -4.73
CA VAL A 285 6.38 -9.40 -5.53
C VAL A 285 6.92 -10.79 -5.20
N LEU A 286 6.00 -11.71 -4.84
CA LEU A 286 6.30 -13.12 -4.72
C LEU A 286 5.78 -13.84 -5.97
N VAL A 287 6.57 -14.76 -6.51
CA VAL A 287 6.15 -15.62 -7.64
C VAL A 287 6.48 -17.06 -7.32
N SER A 288 5.44 -17.89 -7.21
CA SER A 288 5.60 -19.33 -6.97
C SER A 288 5.48 -20.14 -8.25
N ASP A 289 5.97 -21.37 -8.13
CA ASP A 289 5.82 -22.42 -9.14
C ASP A 289 6.49 -22.08 -10.48
N VAL A 290 7.66 -21.41 -10.44
CA VAL A 290 8.46 -21.19 -11.64
C VAL A 290 9.01 -22.53 -12.13
N PRO A 291 8.58 -23.04 -13.30
CA PRO A 291 9.04 -24.34 -13.80
C PRO A 291 10.42 -24.25 -14.45
N TYR A 292 11.06 -25.38 -14.66
CA TYR A 292 12.00 -25.49 -15.76
C TYR A 292 11.29 -25.16 -17.07
N MET A 293 11.86 -24.29 -17.88
CA MET A 293 11.24 -23.81 -19.12
C MET A 293 11.95 -24.41 -20.34
N PRO A 294 11.46 -25.53 -20.92
CA PRO A 294 11.98 -26.09 -22.15
C PRO A 294 11.69 -25.19 -23.35
N VAL A 295 12.28 -25.49 -24.51
CA VAL A 295 12.14 -24.69 -25.76
C VAL A 295 10.69 -24.35 -26.11
N ARG A 296 9.74 -25.27 -25.88
CA ARG A 296 8.29 -25.01 -26.10
C ARG A 296 7.70 -23.90 -25.22
N MET A 297 8.37 -23.55 -24.15
CA MET A 297 8.00 -22.46 -23.23
C MET A 297 8.77 -21.16 -23.50
N ALA A 298 9.30 -20.97 -24.69
CA ALA A 298 10.06 -19.77 -25.05
C ALA A 298 9.25 -18.45 -24.86
N SER A 299 7.93 -18.50 -25.07
CA SER A 299 7.05 -17.34 -24.85
C SER A 299 6.90 -17.01 -23.36
N GLU A 300 6.77 -18.02 -22.50
CA GLU A 300 6.74 -17.89 -21.04
C GLU A 300 8.08 -17.38 -20.52
N ALA A 301 9.20 -17.95 -21.02
CA ALA A 301 10.54 -17.50 -20.68
C ALA A 301 10.78 -16.03 -21.07
N ARG A 302 10.27 -15.59 -22.22
CA ARG A 302 10.32 -14.18 -22.65
C ARG A 302 9.56 -13.28 -21.67
N ARG A 303 8.35 -13.65 -21.29
CA ARG A 303 7.56 -12.90 -20.32
C ARG A 303 8.20 -12.89 -18.93
N PHE A 304 8.79 -13.99 -18.49
CA PHE A 304 9.55 -14.06 -17.26
C PHE A 304 10.78 -13.13 -17.28
N THR A 305 11.51 -13.09 -18.39
CA THR A 305 12.62 -12.13 -18.58
C THR A 305 12.11 -10.68 -18.45
N TRP A 306 11.00 -10.32 -19.10
CA TRP A 306 10.42 -8.97 -18.99
C TRP A 306 9.98 -8.65 -17.56
N LEU A 307 9.36 -9.60 -16.86
CA LEU A 307 8.99 -9.42 -15.46
C LEU A 307 10.22 -9.12 -14.60
N VAL A 308 11.26 -9.95 -14.68
CA VAL A 308 12.50 -9.75 -13.92
C VAL A 308 13.15 -8.42 -14.28
N ASP A 309 13.22 -8.08 -15.56
CA ASP A 309 13.80 -6.82 -16.05
C ASP A 309 13.06 -5.61 -15.44
N VAL A 310 11.72 -5.60 -15.49
CA VAL A 310 10.92 -4.50 -14.94
C VAL A 310 11.08 -4.39 -13.43
N LEU A 311 11.00 -5.49 -12.70
CA LEU A 311 11.12 -5.46 -11.24
C LEU A 311 12.52 -5.02 -10.81
N TYR A 312 13.57 -5.48 -11.51
CA TYR A 312 14.95 -5.07 -11.28
C TYR A 312 15.14 -3.56 -11.50
N ASP A 313 14.72 -3.05 -12.65
CA ASP A 313 14.88 -1.64 -13.02
C ASP A 313 14.11 -0.70 -12.08
N ARG A 314 12.94 -1.16 -11.56
CA ARG A 314 12.12 -0.44 -10.57
C ARG A 314 12.54 -0.70 -9.13
N ARG A 315 13.54 -1.56 -8.89
CA ARG A 315 14.03 -1.95 -7.55
C ARG A 315 12.93 -2.55 -6.67
N VAL A 316 11.96 -3.21 -7.30
CA VAL A 316 10.94 -3.99 -6.60
C VAL A 316 11.57 -5.30 -6.14
N LYS A 317 11.32 -5.70 -4.90
CA LYS A 317 11.91 -6.92 -4.34
C LYS A 317 11.16 -8.13 -4.89
N LEU A 318 11.91 -9.17 -5.25
CA LEU A 318 11.38 -10.38 -5.86
C LEU A 318 11.74 -11.59 -5.00
N ILE A 319 10.74 -12.40 -4.69
CA ILE A 319 10.91 -13.68 -3.98
C ILE A 319 10.32 -14.76 -4.88
N LEU A 320 11.08 -15.84 -5.10
CA LEU A 320 10.71 -16.88 -6.04
C LEU A 320 10.71 -18.26 -5.40
N SER A 321 9.74 -19.13 -5.79
CA SER A 321 9.93 -20.58 -5.71
C SER A 321 10.01 -21.17 -7.13
N ALA A 322 11.00 -22.00 -7.37
CA ALA A 322 11.34 -22.53 -8.67
C ALA A 322 11.73 -24.01 -8.63
N ALA A 323 11.46 -24.71 -9.73
CA ALA A 323 11.78 -26.14 -9.84
C ALA A 323 13.31 -26.42 -9.79
N VAL A 324 14.11 -25.48 -10.27
CA VAL A 324 15.57 -25.61 -10.44
C VAL A 324 16.27 -24.30 -10.08
N PRO A 325 17.60 -24.29 -9.84
CA PRO A 325 18.38 -23.07 -9.66
C PRO A 325 18.26 -22.11 -10.86
N PRO A 326 18.56 -20.80 -10.69
CA PRO A 326 18.40 -19.79 -11.73
C PRO A 326 19.08 -20.14 -13.06
N GLU A 327 20.26 -20.71 -12.99
CA GLU A 327 21.09 -21.08 -14.15
C GLU A 327 20.46 -22.22 -14.99
N ALA A 328 19.63 -23.04 -14.37
CA ALA A 328 18.97 -24.19 -15.01
C ALA A 328 17.54 -23.89 -15.46
N LEU A 329 17.00 -22.67 -15.24
CA LEU A 329 15.61 -22.34 -15.61
C LEU A 329 15.34 -22.39 -17.10
N TYR A 330 16.31 -21.97 -17.93
CA TYR A 330 16.19 -21.95 -19.40
C TYR A 330 17.57 -22.17 -20.04
N THR A 331 17.84 -23.36 -20.52
CA THR A 331 19.18 -23.78 -20.97
C THR A 331 19.26 -23.99 -22.48
N GLU A 332 18.14 -23.97 -23.19
CA GLU A 332 18.07 -24.21 -24.64
C GLU A 332 16.90 -23.44 -25.27
N GLY A 333 17.04 -23.07 -26.57
CA GLY A 333 16.00 -22.37 -27.31
C GLY A 333 16.36 -20.95 -27.72
N PRO A 334 15.39 -20.15 -28.24
CA PRO A 334 15.66 -18.84 -28.83
C PRO A 334 16.26 -17.80 -27.89
N LEU A 335 16.07 -17.94 -26.59
CA LEU A 335 16.52 -16.97 -25.57
C LEU A 335 17.82 -17.37 -24.87
N VAL A 336 18.46 -18.47 -25.28
CA VAL A 336 19.63 -19.02 -24.56
C VAL A 336 20.77 -17.99 -24.42
N HIS A 337 20.91 -17.05 -25.34
CA HIS A 337 21.93 -15.99 -25.29
C HIS A 337 21.50 -14.76 -24.50
N GLU A 338 20.21 -14.56 -24.29
CA GLU A 338 19.65 -13.42 -23.54
C GLU A 338 19.41 -13.80 -22.07
N PHE A 339 19.03 -15.04 -21.78
CA PHE A 339 18.63 -15.51 -20.46
C PHE A 339 19.72 -15.44 -19.38
N PRO A 340 21.02 -15.53 -19.67
CA PRO A 340 22.08 -15.28 -18.70
C PRO A 340 22.01 -13.92 -18.03
N ARG A 341 21.51 -12.88 -18.72
CA ARG A 341 21.23 -11.55 -18.14
C ARG A 341 20.12 -11.65 -17.08
N THR A 342 19.06 -12.41 -17.33
CA THR A 342 17.99 -12.64 -16.37
C THR A 342 18.51 -13.37 -15.13
N VAL A 343 19.36 -14.38 -15.31
CA VAL A 343 20.04 -15.10 -14.21
C VAL A 343 20.89 -14.14 -13.39
N SER A 344 21.71 -13.31 -14.04
CA SER A 344 22.55 -12.32 -13.35
C SER A 344 21.69 -11.35 -12.50
N ARG A 345 20.57 -10.86 -13.06
CA ARG A 345 19.65 -9.99 -12.32
C ARG A 345 18.99 -10.72 -11.14
N LEU A 346 18.54 -11.96 -11.31
CA LEU A 346 17.99 -12.77 -10.23
C LEU A 346 19.00 -12.95 -9.08
N ASN A 347 20.26 -13.18 -9.40
CA ASN A 347 21.32 -13.32 -8.40
C ASN A 347 21.59 -11.97 -7.70
N GLU A 348 21.68 -10.88 -8.46
CA GLU A 348 21.89 -9.53 -7.91
C GLU A 348 20.71 -9.09 -7.03
N MET A 349 19.46 -9.41 -7.41
CA MET A 349 18.26 -9.08 -6.63
C MET A 349 18.22 -9.74 -5.25
N GLN A 350 19.02 -10.79 -5.02
CA GLN A 350 19.20 -11.45 -3.73
C GLN A 350 20.27 -10.79 -2.86
N SER A 351 21.09 -9.88 -3.42
CA SER A 351 22.20 -9.25 -2.69
C SER A 351 21.71 -8.23 -1.68
N MET A 352 22.48 -8.05 -0.60
CA MET A 352 22.22 -7.05 0.43
C MET A 352 22.22 -5.64 -0.12
N GLU A 353 23.08 -5.37 -1.11
CA GLU A 353 23.19 -4.09 -1.82
C GLU A 353 21.89 -3.79 -2.55
N PHE A 354 21.35 -4.74 -3.31
CA PHE A 354 20.07 -4.55 -4.02
C PHE A 354 18.89 -4.41 -3.05
N LEU A 355 18.87 -5.17 -1.98
CA LEU A 355 17.82 -5.08 -0.97
C LEU A 355 17.82 -3.70 -0.27
N ALA A 356 18.97 -3.06 -0.16
CA ALA A 356 19.11 -1.72 0.41
C ALA A 356 18.61 -0.60 -0.51
N LEU A 357 18.48 -0.84 -1.81
CA LEU A 357 18.04 0.19 -2.75
C LEU A 357 16.56 0.54 -2.52
N GLU A 358 16.25 1.84 -2.48
CA GLU A 358 14.87 2.30 -2.48
C GLU A 358 14.20 2.05 -3.84
N ARG A 359 12.89 1.74 -3.81
CA ARG A 359 12.08 1.58 -5.03
C ARG A 359 12.15 2.86 -5.87
N ARG A 360 12.35 2.72 -7.16
CA ARG A 360 12.24 3.84 -8.10
C ARG A 360 10.77 4.10 -8.42
N THR A 361 10.24 5.20 -7.89
CA THR A 361 8.99 5.80 -8.38
C THR A 361 9.34 6.61 -9.61
N VAL A 362 8.69 6.35 -10.73
CA VAL A 362 8.78 7.24 -11.90
C VAL A 362 7.78 8.34 -11.67
N ASP A 363 8.26 9.55 -11.45
CA ASP A 363 7.46 10.73 -11.71
C ASP A 363 7.07 10.68 -13.19
N THR A 364 5.80 10.43 -13.46
CA THR A 364 5.25 10.51 -14.82
C THR A 364 5.10 11.99 -15.17
N THR A 365 6.21 12.71 -15.21
CA THR A 365 6.30 13.95 -15.98
C THR A 365 6.58 13.53 -17.40
N LEU A 366 5.53 13.17 -18.12
CA LEU A 366 5.55 13.22 -19.57
C LEU A 366 5.71 14.69 -19.96
N THR A 367 6.87 15.01 -20.46
CA THR A 367 7.15 16.21 -21.26
C THR A 367 6.18 16.32 -22.42
#